data_d8183880791e4bb975c2a8a652465290
#
_entry.id   d8183880791e4bb975c2a8a652465290
#
_cell.length_a   1.000
_cell.length_b   1.000
_cell.length_c   1.000
_cell.angle_alpha   90.00
_cell.angle_beta   90.00
_cell.angle_gamma   90.00
#
_symmetry.space_group_name_H-M   'P 1'
#
loop_
_entity.id
_entity.type
_entity.pdbx_description
1 polymer ?
#
loop_
_entity_poly.entity_id
_entity_poly.type
_entity_poly.pdbx_seq_one_letter_code
_entity_poly.pdbx_strand_id
1 'polypeptide(L)'
;MGFLSDTEFCFPQTRSVVNIPYPFLLCLLLIASYAGGAIDQQAQEKADLERALFPENYQSLTVEERQILLIIKENTTPIARGVAVMIGESGRSMVSHDSLSPLSQQLNNLGWVTMLMPAPQIGLTIPPTEKKQATDPGKSNTTAILAKSVAPPIDGEQFLIHEQQLILQMRAILNKSKDYPGFFLVIAQGTSAAWLAKIYAEESLDSPDAFVAISPFWPSREYNIKLADYLANTSMPVLDIYNDWDNKWSLQSYPARQIAATKALKLHYRQREIIGLAIENQQPDYIGKEIYGWLSFMGW
;
A
#
# COMPACT_ATOMS: atom_id res chain seq x y z
N MET A 1 -36.96 80.70 9.30
CA MET A 1 -36.23 80.85 10.57
C MET A 1 -35.81 79.43 10.95
N GLY A 2 -34.59 79.03 11.02
CA GLY A 2 -33.23 79.54 11.04
C GLY A 2 -32.39 78.30 10.79
N PHE A 3 -31.46 78.36 10.00
CA PHE A 3 -30.03 78.51 10.11
C PHE A 3 -29.29 77.46 10.95
N LEU A 4 -28.32 76.86 10.28
CA LEU A 4 -26.95 76.50 10.62
C LEU A 4 -26.74 75.04 11.06
N SER A 5 -25.63 74.43 10.77
CA SER A 5 -24.41 74.76 10.00
C SER A 5 -23.66 73.43 9.77
N ASP A 6 -23.07 73.36 8.61
CA ASP A 6 -22.07 72.32 8.27
C ASP A 6 -20.81 72.46 9.11
N THR A 7 -20.34 71.36 9.68
CA THR A 7 -18.94 71.25 10.12
C THR A 7 -18.33 69.99 9.52
N GLU A 8 -17.61 70.21 8.41
CA GLU A 8 -16.70 69.23 7.82
C GLU A 8 -15.56 68.98 8.81
N PHE A 9 -15.47 67.73 9.27
CA PHE A 9 -14.26 67.24 9.94
C PHE A 9 -13.35 66.60 8.90
N CYS A 10 -12.30 67.35 8.54
CA CYS A 10 -11.21 66.90 7.68
C CYS A 10 -10.25 66.03 8.53
N PHE A 11 -10.22 64.72 8.35
CA PHE A 11 -9.18 63.85 8.90
C PHE A 11 -7.99 63.80 7.94
N PRO A 12 -6.76 64.03 8.39
CA PRO A 12 -5.60 63.83 7.56
C PRO A 12 -5.31 62.33 7.40
N GLN A 13 -5.42 61.81 6.19
CA GLN A 13 -4.93 60.50 5.80
C GLN A 13 -3.39 60.51 5.75
N THR A 14 -2.75 60.11 6.85
CA THR A 14 -1.31 59.77 6.80
C THR A 14 -1.15 58.38 6.19
N ARG A 15 -0.86 58.31 4.90
CA ARG A 15 -0.33 57.13 4.26
C ARG A 15 1.11 56.90 4.74
N SER A 16 1.28 55.98 5.68
CA SER A 16 2.61 55.45 6.01
C SER A 16 3.01 54.47 4.87
N VAL A 17 3.86 54.93 3.98
CA VAL A 17 4.53 54.10 3.01
C VAL A 17 5.59 53.30 3.76
N VAL A 18 5.33 52.04 4.06
CA VAL A 18 6.33 51.11 4.59
C VAL A 18 7.31 50.79 3.47
N ASN A 19 8.46 51.48 3.50
CA ASN A 19 9.59 51.22 2.62
C ASN A 19 10.26 49.91 3.08
N ILE A 20 9.86 48.76 2.49
CA ILE A 20 10.54 47.48 2.71
C ILE A 20 11.82 47.54 1.86
N PRO A 21 13.00 47.42 2.47
CA PRO A 21 14.25 47.46 1.71
C PRO A 21 14.33 46.29 0.76
N TYR A 22 14.62 46.56 -0.50
CA TYR A 22 14.74 45.60 -1.61
C TYR A 22 15.48 44.27 -1.31
N PRO A 23 16.54 44.25 -0.45
CA PRO A 23 17.21 42.99 -0.09
C PRO A 23 16.32 42.05 0.75
N PHE A 24 15.35 42.60 1.53
CA PHE A 24 14.44 41.79 2.34
C PHE A 24 13.39 41.06 1.48
N LEU A 25 12.92 41.70 0.41
CA LEU A 25 11.99 41.09 -0.56
C LEU A 25 12.67 39.98 -1.37
N LEU A 26 13.96 40.15 -1.69
CA LEU A 26 14.74 39.11 -2.41
C LEU A 26 15.02 37.87 -1.53
N CYS A 27 15.26 38.05 -0.23
CA CYS A 27 15.40 36.95 0.72
C CYS A 27 14.09 36.17 0.93
N LEU A 28 12.94 36.83 0.93
CA LEU A 28 11.63 36.16 1.04
C LEU A 28 11.32 35.33 -0.20
N LEU A 29 11.71 35.79 -1.40
CA LEU A 29 11.55 35.04 -2.64
C LEU A 29 12.49 33.83 -2.72
N LEU A 30 13.68 33.88 -2.13
CA LEU A 30 14.60 32.75 -2.06
C LEU A 30 14.18 31.68 -1.06
N ILE A 31 13.48 32.03 0.01
CA ILE A 31 12.94 31.07 0.99
C ILE A 31 11.74 30.30 0.41
N ALA A 32 10.92 30.92 -0.43
CA ALA A 32 9.81 30.25 -1.11
C ALA A 32 10.25 29.18 -2.13
N SER A 33 11.50 29.21 -2.58
CA SER A 33 12.04 28.22 -3.56
C SER A 33 12.49 26.91 -2.92
N TYR A 34 12.52 26.79 -1.58
CA TYR A 34 12.88 25.57 -0.86
C TYR A 34 11.67 24.75 -0.35
N ALA A 35 10.47 25.12 -0.73
CA ALA A 35 9.34 24.20 -0.60
C ALA A 35 9.53 23.10 -1.66
N GLY A 36 10.47 22.19 -1.42
CA GLY A 36 10.59 20.93 -2.15
C GLY A 36 9.26 20.21 -1.96
N GLY A 37 8.37 20.33 -2.95
CA GLY A 37 7.09 19.64 -2.92
C GLY A 37 7.38 18.16 -2.74
N ALA A 38 6.91 17.57 -1.65
CA ALA A 38 6.88 16.14 -1.52
C ALA A 38 6.13 15.62 -2.76
N ILE A 39 6.81 14.78 -3.56
CA ILE A 39 6.20 14.18 -4.74
C ILE A 39 5.06 13.31 -4.20
N ASP A 40 3.83 13.66 -4.52
CA ASP A 40 2.68 12.82 -4.22
C ASP A 40 2.74 11.59 -5.14
N GLN A 41 3.34 10.52 -4.61
CA GLN A 41 3.51 9.27 -5.33
C GLN A 41 2.17 8.67 -5.79
N GLN A 42 1.10 8.89 -5.03
CA GLN A 42 -0.23 8.41 -5.43
C GLN A 42 -0.78 9.18 -6.63
N ALA A 43 -0.58 10.50 -6.66
CA ALA A 43 -0.96 11.31 -7.82
C ALA A 43 -0.13 10.94 -9.06
N GLN A 44 1.15 10.62 -8.88
CA GLN A 44 2.01 10.16 -9.96
C GLN A 44 1.57 8.77 -10.45
N GLU A 45 1.34 7.81 -9.56
CA GLU A 45 0.84 6.47 -9.93
C GLU A 45 -0.50 6.56 -10.68
N LYS A 46 -1.42 7.41 -10.20
CA LYS A 46 -2.67 7.67 -10.89
C LYS A 46 -2.44 8.19 -12.31
N ALA A 47 -1.56 9.18 -12.47
CA ALA A 47 -1.24 9.75 -13.78
C ALA A 47 -0.58 8.73 -14.71
N ASP A 48 0.26 7.85 -14.19
CA ASP A 48 0.91 6.78 -14.96
C ASP A 48 -0.12 5.71 -15.40
N LEU A 49 -1.07 5.37 -14.53
CA LEU A 49 -2.16 4.45 -14.88
C LEU A 49 -3.09 5.05 -15.94
N GLU A 50 -3.46 6.33 -15.81
CA GLU A 50 -4.28 7.04 -16.80
C GLU A 50 -3.60 7.16 -18.18
N ARG A 51 -2.25 7.16 -18.21
CA ARG A 51 -1.48 7.13 -19.47
C ARG A 51 -1.35 5.72 -20.04
N ALA A 52 -1.25 4.71 -19.18
CA ALA A 52 -1.03 3.32 -19.58
C ALA A 52 -2.32 2.60 -19.98
N LEU A 53 -3.47 3.05 -19.49
CA LEU A 53 -4.76 2.41 -19.70
C LEU A 53 -5.74 3.32 -20.44
N PHE A 54 -6.61 2.71 -21.26
CA PHE A 54 -7.74 3.44 -21.82
C PHE A 54 -8.79 3.74 -20.73
N PRO A 55 -9.52 4.88 -20.83
CA PRO A 55 -10.50 5.29 -19.82
C PRO A 55 -11.58 4.25 -19.50
N GLU A 56 -11.89 3.36 -20.45
CA GLU A 56 -12.85 2.27 -20.29
C GLU A 56 -12.33 1.10 -19.43
N ASN A 57 -11.01 1.01 -19.21
CA ASN A 57 -10.38 -0.10 -18.50
C ASN A 57 -10.21 0.14 -17.01
N TYR A 58 -10.60 1.30 -16.51
CA TYR A 58 -10.52 1.60 -15.08
C TYR A 58 -11.73 2.41 -14.61
N GLN A 59 -12.01 2.31 -13.32
CA GLN A 59 -13.03 3.10 -12.65
C GLN A 59 -12.40 3.87 -11.49
N SER A 60 -12.90 5.08 -11.24
CA SER A 60 -12.51 5.85 -10.07
C SER A 60 -13.37 5.44 -8.88
N LEU A 61 -12.74 4.98 -7.81
CA LEU A 61 -13.39 4.68 -6.53
C LEU A 61 -13.05 5.77 -5.53
N THR A 62 -14.07 6.40 -4.96
CA THR A 62 -13.86 7.43 -3.92
C THR A 62 -13.72 6.75 -2.56
N VAL A 63 -12.61 7.02 -1.89
CA VAL A 63 -12.29 6.55 -0.54
C VAL A 63 -12.08 7.79 0.32
N GLU A 64 -13.06 8.15 1.11
CA GLU A 64 -13.14 9.43 1.83
C GLU A 64 -12.97 10.61 0.86
N GLU A 65 -11.90 11.41 1.01
CA GLU A 65 -11.59 12.57 0.16
C GLU A 65 -10.68 12.23 -1.04
N ARG A 66 -10.23 10.98 -1.16
CA ARG A 66 -9.28 10.53 -2.18
C ARG A 66 -9.96 9.69 -3.24
N GLN A 67 -9.47 9.81 -4.47
CA GLN A 67 -9.87 8.94 -5.58
C GLN A 67 -8.75 7.97 -5.89
N ILE A 68 -9.06 6.67 -5.83
CA ILE A 68 -8.18 5.60 -6.29
C ILE A 68 -8.70 5.04 -7.61
N LEU A 69 -7.79 4.59 -8.47
CA LEU A 69 -8.17 3.89 -9.69
C LEU A 69 -8.32 2.40 -9.41
N LEU A 70 -9.42 1.85 -9.88
CA LEU A 70 -9.77 0.45 -9.77
C LEU A 70 -9.87 -0.14 -11.17
N ILE A 71 -9.10 -1.20 -11.45
CA ILE A 71 -9.21 -1.93 -12.71
C ILE A 71 -10.16 -3.10 -12.48
N ILE A 72 -11.32 -3.07 -13.13
CA ILE A 72 -12.30 -4.16 -13.08
C ILE A 72 -12.27 -4.90 -14.41
N LYS A 73 -12.12 -6.23 -14.34
CA LYS A 73 -12.22 -7.10 -15.52
C LYS A 73 -13.24 -8.20 -15.26
N GLU A 74 -14.17 -8.31 -16.17
CA GLU A 74 -15.22 -9.31 -16.12
C GLU A 74 -14.66 -10.72 -16.41
N ASN A 75 -15.35 -11.73 -15.90
CA ASN A 75 -15.03 -13.13 -16.22
C ASN A 75 -15.33 -13.42 -17.70
N THR A 76 -14.54 -14.32 -18.29
CA THR A 76 -14.71 -14.76 -19.68
C THR A 76 -15.56 -16.02 -19.82
N THR A 77 -15.95 -16.64 -18.70
CA THR A 77 -16.79 -17.84 -18.67
C THR A 77 -18.27 -17.51 -18.57
N PRO A 78 -19.18 -18.38 -19.03
CA PRO A 78 -20.63 -18.15 -18.93
C PRO A 78 -21.15 -18.05 -17.50
N ILE A 79 -20.44 -18.63 -16.53
CA ILE A 79 -20.84 -18.62 -15.12
C ILE A 79 -19.72 -17.95 -14.34
N ALA A 80 -20.08 -16.86 -13.63
CA ALA A 80 -19.19 -16.22 -12.69
C ALA A 80 -19.14 -17.02 -11.37
N ARG A 81 -17.94 -17.25 -10.84
CA ARG A 81 -17.73 -17.85 -9.52
C ARG A 81 -17.91 -16.85 -8.40
N GLY A 82 -17.56 -15.60 -8.67
CA GLY A 82 -17.57 -14.52 -7.72
C GLY A 82 -16.55 -13.44 -8.08
N VAL A 83 -16.14 -12.67 -7.10
CA VAL A 83 -15.21 -11.58 -7.26
C VAL A 83 -13.88 -11.87 -6.54
N ALA A 84 -12.76 -11.58 -7.21
CA ALA A 84 -11.42 -11.63 -6.66
C ALA A 84 -10.85 -10.20 -6.56
N VAL A 85 -10.74 -9.67 -5.36
CA VAL A 85 -10.05 -8.41 -5.09
C VAL A 85 -8.56 -8.66 -4.99
N MET A 86 -7.79 -7.91 -5.76
CA MET A 86 -6.36 -8.11 -5.92
C MET A 86 -5.58 -6.84 -5.55
N ILE A 87 -4.63 -6.97 -4.62
CA ILE A 87 -3.85 -5.85 -4.09
C ILE A 87 -2.37 -6.18 -4.22
N GLY A 88 -1.66 -5.38 -5.02
CA GLY A 88 -0.22 -5.51 -5.19
C GLY A 88 0.58 -5.09 -3.96
N GLU A 89 1.88 -5.26 -4.02
CA GLU A 89 2.81 -4.76 -3.01
C GLU A 89 2.83 -3.23 -3.02
N SER A 90 2.89 -2.61 -1.84
CA SER A 90 3.01 -1.16 -1.72
C SER A 90 4.28 -0.64 -2.43
N GLY A 91 4.14 0.44 -3.19
CA GLY A 91 5.22 1.00 -3.99
C GLY A 91 5.41 0.36 -5.37
N ARG A 92 4.59 -0.63 -5.73
CA ARG A 92 4.59 -1.23 -7.08
C ARG A 92 3.37 -0.79 -7.88
N SER A 93 3.59 -0.45 -9.14
CA SER A 93 2.50 -0.10 -10.04
C SER A 93 1.65 -1.32 -10.39
N MET A 94 0.32 -1.15 -10.47
CA MET A 94 -0.61 -2.22 -10.86
C MET A 94 -0.42 -2.72 -12.29
N VAL A 95 0.21 -1.93 -13.17
CA VAL A 95 0.45 -2.27 -14.58
C VAL A 95 1.88 -2.68 -14.86
N SER A 96 2.74 -2.79 -13.82
CA SER A 96 4.09 -3.29 -14.00
C SER A 96 4.08 -4.77 -14.40
N HIS A 97 5.16 -5.23 -15.01
CA HIS A 97 5.28 -6.61 -15.50
C HIS A 97 5.21 -7.66 -14.39
N ASP A 98 5.65 -7.31 -13.20
CA ASP A 98 5.64 -8.11 -11.98
C ASP A 98 4.41 -7.85 -11.08
N SER A 99 3.38 -7.19 -11.64
CA SER A 99 2.11 -6.92 -10.94
C SER A 99 1.18 -8.14 -10.97
N LEU A 100 0.04 -8.00 -10.26
CA LEU A 100 -1.01 -9.01 -10.28
C LEU A 100 -1.88 -8.96 -11.55
N SER A 101 -1.64 -8.05 -12.50
CA SER A 101 -2.45 -7.92 -13.72
C SER A 101 -2.44 -9.17 -14.61
N PRO A 102 -1.31 -9.88 -14.82
CA PRO A 102 -1.33 -11.15 -15.56
C PRO A 102 -2.12 -12.24 -14.83
N LEU A 103 -2.03 -12.32 -13.50
CA LEU A 103 -2.81 -13.27 -12.70
C LEU A 103 -4.31 -12.96 -12.80
N SER A 104 -4.69 -11.68 -12.83
CA SER A 104 -6.09 -11.27 -13.02
C SER A 104 -6.67 -11.86 -14.32
N GLN A 105 -5.92 -11.84 -15.41
CA GLN A 105 -6.35 -12.41 -16.68
C GLN A 105 -6.56 -13.92 -16.58
N GLN A 106 -5.70 -14.64 -15.88
CA GLN A 106 -5.88 -16.08 -15.63
C GLN A 106 -7.14 -16.37 -14.83
N LEU A 107 -7.39 -15.59 -13.78
CA LEU A 107 -8.58 -15.75 -12.95
C LEU A 107 -9.88 -15.42 -13.71
N ASN A 108 -9.87 -14.44 -14.63
CA ASN A 108 -11.02 -14.18 -15.48
C ASN A 108 -11.37 -15.39 -16.35
N ASN A 109 -10.36 -16.11 -16.87
CA ASN A 109 -10.55 -17.34 -17.64
C ASN A 109 -11.04 -18.52 -16.77
N LEU A 110 -10.91 -18.41 -15.45
CA LEU A 110 -11.39 -19.40 -14.47
C LEU A 110 -12.74 -19.00 -13.85
N GLY A 111 -13.38 -17.95 -14.35
CA GLY A 111 -14.72 -17.54 -13.92
C GLY A 111 -14.78 -16.49 -12.84
N TRP A 112 -13.67 -15.82 -12.52
CA TRP A 112 -13.65 -14.76 -11.53
C TRP A 112 -13.77 -13.38 -12.19
N VAL A 113 -14.61 -12.52 -11.63
CA VAL A 113 -14.50 -11.07 -11.86
C VAL A 113 -13.32 -10.57 -11.01
N THR A 114 -12.41 -9.84 -11.60
CA THR A 114 -11.23 -9.35 -10.87
C THR A 114 -11.28 -7.85 -10.68
N MET A 115 -10.94 -7.41 -9.47
CA MET A 115 -10.83 -6.01 -9.09
C MET A 115 -9.42 -5.74 -8.59
N LEU A 116 -8.59 -5.10 -9.42
CA LEU A 116 -7.24 -4.71 -9.02
C LEU A 116 -7.29 -3.30 -8.46
N MET A 117 -6.73 -3.13 -7.27
CA MET A 117 -6.59 -1.82 -6.63
C MET A 117 -5.13 -1.54 -6.25
N PRO A 118 -4.69 -0.27 -6.28
CA PRO A 118 -3.37 0.11 -5.80
C PRO A 118 -3.30 -0.07 -4.28
N ALA A 119 -2.16 -0.51 -3.79
CA ALA A 119 -1.89 -0.49 -2.36
C ALA A 119 -1.65 0.96 -1.89
N PRO A 120 -2.02 1.31 -0.64
CA PRO A 120 -1.58 2.56 -0.05
C PRO A 120 -0.05 2.65 -0.05
N GLN A 121 0.49 3.84 -0.26
CA GLN A 121 1.93 4.05 -0.24
C GLN A 121 2.46 4.00 1.19
N ILE A 122 3.59 3.34 1.38
CA ILE A 122 4.31 3.36 2.65
C ILE A 122 5.22 4.58 2.63
N GLY A 123 5.03 5.51 3.56
CA GLY A 123 5.99 6.60 3.79
C GLY A 123 7.33 6.00 4.24
N LEU A 124 8.31 5.97 3.35
CA LEU A 124 9.66 5.58 3.72
C LEU A 124 10.28 6.71 4.54
N THR A 125 10.59 6.45 5.80
CA THR A 125 11.38 7.39 6.61
C THR A 125 12.82 7.36 6.07
N ILE A 126 13.20 8.36 5.29
CA ILE A 126 14.59 8.57 4.93
C ILE A 126 15.30 9.04 6.20
N PRO A 127 16.23 8.26 6.79
CA PRO A 127 16.94 8.72 7.97
C PRO A 127 17.61 10.05 7.63
N PRO A 128 17.52 11.06 8.52
CA PRO A 128 18.14 12.35 8.28
C PRO A 128 19.64 12.11 8.02
N THR A 129 20.12 12.61 6.87
CA THR A 129 21.54 12.59 6.56
C THR A 129 22.24 13.42 7.64
N GLU A 130 22.88 12.77 8.60
CA GLU A 130 23.69 13.46 9.58
C GLU A 130 24.70 14.32 8.84
N LYS A 131 24.56 15.63 8.96
CA LYS A 131 25.63 16.57 8.60
C LYS A 131 26.85 16.12 9.38
N LYS A 132 27.85 15.59 8.67
CA LYS A 132 29.18 15.33 9.26
C LYS A 132 29.59 16.63 9.95
N GLN A 133 29.53 16.66 11.30
CA GLN A 133 30.18 17.72 12.04
C GLN A 133 31.66 17.69 11.61
N ALA A 134 32.13 18.80 11.07
CA ALA A 134 33.51 18.97 10.73
C ALA A 134 34.32 18.73 12.01
N THR A 135 35.00 17.58 12.03
CA THR A 135 35.86 17.20 13.14
C THR A 135 37.08 18.12 13.07
N ASP A 136 37.29 18.88 14.13
CA ASP A 136 38.49 19.66 14.37
C ASP A 136 39.75 18.74 14.22
N PRO A 137 40.76 19.11 13.39
CA PRO A 137 41.88 18.22 13.07
C PRO A 137 42.92 18.03 14.18
N GLY A 138 42.53 18.13 15.47
CA GLY A 138 43.48 18.19 16.58
C GLY A 138 43.36 17.13 17.67
N LYS A 139 42.41 16.19 17.67
CA LYS A 139 42.30 15.17 18.72
C LYS A 139 42.15 13.77 18.12
N SER A 140 43.28 13.04 18.14
CA SER A 140 43.32 11.59 17.97
C SER A 140 42.66 10.92 19.20
N ASN A 141 41.34 10.77 19.16
CA ASN A 141 40.66 9.88 20.07
C ASN A 141 40.33 8.60 19.28
N THR A 142 40.84 7.49 19.78
CA THR A 142 40.45 6.15 19.39
C THR A 142 38.97 5.99 19.71
N THR A 143 38.10 6.50 18.83
CA THR A 143 36.65 6.36 18.99
C THR A 143 36.30 4.92 18.67
N ALA A 144 35.92 4.17 19.69
CA ALA A 144 35.26 2.89 19.45
C ALA A 144 34.13 3.14 18.45
N ILE A 145 34.15 2.44 17.32
CA ILE A 145 33.08 2.48 16.33
C ILE A 145 31.87 1.86 17.01
N LEU A 146 31.04 2.69 17.63
CA LEU A 146 29.73 2.26 18.12
C LEU A 146 28.90 1.90 16.90
N ALA A 147 28.42 0.66 16.86
CA ALA A 147 27.49 0.22 15.82
C ALA A 147 26.28 1.16 15.83
N LYS A 148 26.13 1.93 14.75
CA LYS A 148 25.02 2.86 14.61
C LYS A 148 23.75 2.05 14.44
N SER A 149 22.78 2.25 15.31
CA SER A 149 21.44 1.68 15.12
C SER A 149 20.84 2.29 13.85
N VAL A 150 20.54 1.45 12.88
CA VAL A 150 19.83 1.87 11.67
C VAL A 150 18.36 2.01 12.07
N ALA A 151 17.77 3.17 11.79
CA ALA A 151 16.34 3.39 11.97
C ALA A 151 15.55 2.31 11.21
N PRO A 152 14.46 1.77 11.77
CA PRO A 152 13.63 0.83 11.06
C PRO A 152 13.09 1.49 9.78
N PRO A 153 12.96 0.75 8.67
CA PRO A 153 12.48 1.30 7.39
C PRO A 153 11.03 1.81 7.46
N ILE A 154 10.25 1.36 8.44
CA ILE A 154 8.87 1.80 8.71
C ILE A 154 8.81 2.11 10.20
N ASP A 155 8.47 3.34 10.57
CA ASP A 155 8.20 3.68 11.96
C ASP A 155 6.78 3.26 12.37
N GLY A 156 6.51 3.26 13.69
CA GLY A 156 5.24 2.79 14.22
C GLY A 156 4.05 3.64 13.81
N GLU A 157 4.23 4.94 13.63
CA GLU A 157 3.17 5.85 13.19
C GLU A 157 2.81 5.60 11.72
N GLN A 158 3.79 5.52 10.84
CA GLN A 158 3.60 5.18 9.43
C GLN A 158 2.97 3.81 9.25
N PHE A 159 3.33 2.85 10.10
CA PHE A 159 2.71 1.52 10.10
C PHE A 159 1.20 1.58 10.35
N LEU A 160 0.78 2.34 11.35
CA LEU A 160 -0.64 2.51 11.69
C LEU A 160 -1.41 3.32 10.63
N ILE A 161 -0.81 4.39 10.10
CA ILE A 161 -1.42 5.20 9.04
C ILE A 161 -1.69 4.33 7.80
N HIS A 162 -0.71 3.53 7.38
CA HIS A 162 -0.86 2.63 6.24
C HIS A 162 -1.97 1.59 6.47
N GLU A 163 -2.02 1.00 7.66
CA GLU A 163 -3.05 0.05 8.06
C GLU A 163 -4.44 0.66 7.95
N GLN A 164 -4.65 1.86 8.50
CA GLN A 164 -5.93 2.56 8.43
C GLN A 164 -6.34 2.88 6.99
N GLN A 165 -5.39 3.34 6.18
CA GLN A 165 -5.66 3.61 4.76
C GLN A 165 -6.07 2.34 4.02
N LEU A 166 -5.41 1.22 4.28
CA LEU A 166 -5.76 -0.06 3.67
C LEU A 166 -7.16 -0.54 4.12
N ILE A 167 -7.51 -0.38 5.39
CA ILE A 167 -8.86 -0.69 5.92
C ILE A 167 -9.92 0.13 5.18
N LEU A 168 -9.70 1.44 5.01
CA LEU A 168 -10.66 2.32 4.32
C LEU A 168 -10.83 1.93 2.85
N GLN A 169 -9.72 1.64 2.15
CA GLN A 169 -9.76 1.17 0.77
C GLN A 169 -10.50 -0.17 0.66
N MET A 170 -10.21 -1.12 1.56
CA MET A 170 -10.88 -2.42 1.58
C MET A 170 -12.38 -2.31 1.86
N ARG A 171 -12.82 -1.43 2.76
CA ARG A 171 -14.25 -1.18 3.00
C ARG A 171 -14.95 -0.63 1.77
N ALA A 172 -14.31 0.28 1.04
CA ALA A 172 -14.88 0.85 -0.19
C ALA A 172 -15.01 -0.22 -1.28
N ILE A 173 -14.00 -1.09 -1.46
CA ILE A 173 -14.05 -2.14 -2.47
C ILE A 173 -15.00 -3.28 -2.07
N LEU A 174 -15.14 -3.60 -0.78
CA LEU A 174 -16.14 -4.52 -0.25
C LEU A 174 -17.56 -4.08 -0.61
N ASN A 175 -17.84 -2.78 -0.52
CA ASN A 175 -19.14 -2.27 -0.93
C ASN A 175 -19.35 -2.40 -2.45
N LYS A 176 -18.30 -2.18 -3.25
CA LYS A 176 -18.35 -2.35 -4.70
C LYS A 176 -18.50 -3.82 -5.12
N SER A 177 -17.87 -4.75 -4.38
CA SER A 177 -17.93 -6.18 -4.68
C SER A 177 -19.32 -6.78 -4.50
N LYS A 178 -20.21 -6.14 -3.74
CA LYS A 178 -21.61 -6.58 -3.55
C LYS A 178 -22.43 -6.53 -4.85
N ASP A 179 -21.98 -5.80 -5.85
CA ASP A 179 -22.59 -5.77 -7.18
C ASP A 179 -22.41 -7.11 -7.93
N TYR A 180 -21.49 -7.96 -7.45
CA TYR A 180 -21.12 -9.23 -8.08
C TYR A 180 -21.48 -10.40 -7.16
N PRO A 181 -22.40 -11.27 -7.56
CA PRO A 181 -22.78 -12.42 -6.75
C PRO A 181 -21.70 -13.50 -6.78
N GLY A 182 -21.69 -14.35 -5.75
CA GLY A 182 -20.78 -15.50 -5.63
C GLY A 182 -19.77 -15.33 -4.50
N PHE A 183 -18.63 -16.02 -4.62
CA PHE A 183 -17.58 -16.00 -3.60
C PHE A 183 -16.78 -14.71 -3.61
N PHE A 184 -16.35 -14.29 -2.44
CA PHE A 184 -15.48 -13.14 -2.24
C PHE A 184 -14.06 -13.61 -1.89
N LEU A 185 -13.15 -13.52 -2.86
CA LEU A 185 -11.75 -13.89 -2.76
C LEU A 185 -10.88 -12.65 -2.62
N VAL A 186 -9.95 -12.64 -1.67
CA VAL A 186 -8.93 -11.59 -1.55
C VAL A 186 -7.57 -12.17 -1.84
N ILE A 187 -6.83 -11.53 -2.75
CA ILE A 187 -5.46 -11.88 -3.13
C ILE A 187 -4.59 -10.68 -2.88
N ALA A 188 -3.56 -10.84 -2.05
CA ALA A 188 -2.64 -9.75 -1.76
C ALA A 188 -1.19 -10.20 -1.88
N GLN A 189 -0.30 -9.26 -2.24
CA GLN A 189 1.11 -9.53 -2.46
C GLN A 189 1.98 -8.71 -1.50
N GLY A 190 3.08 -9.31 -1.06
CA GLY A 190 4.14 -8.64 -0.33
C GLY A 190 3.67 -8.02 0.99
N THR A 191 3.99 -6.75 1.18
CA THR A 191 3.63 -6.00 2.39
C THR A 191 2.12 -5.88 2.57
N SER A 192 1.35 -5.69 1.48
CA SER A 192 -0.11 -5.63 1.54
C SER A 192 -0.72 -6.93 2.07
N ALA A 193 -0.16 -8.08 1.68
CA ALA A 193 -0.59 -9.38 2.22
C ALA A 193 -0.33 -9.50 3.72
N ALA A 194 0.79 -8.97 4.20
CA ALA A 194 1.11 -8.97 5.62
C ALA A 194 0.16 -8.09 6.42
N TRP A 195 -0.14 -6.85 5.96
CA TRP A 195 -1.12 -5.99 6.63
C TRP A 195 -2.52 -6.58 6.63
N LEU A 196 -2.98 -7.14 5.50
CA LEU A 196 -4.30 -7.78 5.48
C LEU A 196 -4.38 -8.99 6.40
N ALA A 197 -3.31 -9.78 6.51
CA ALA A 197 -3.27 -10.87 7.49
C ALA A 197 -3.47 -10.36 8.93
N LYS A 198 -2.81 -9.24 9.29
CA LYS A 198 -3.01 -8.58 10.59
C LYS A 198 -4.43 -8.07 10.76
N ILE A 199 -4.93 -7.30 9.79
CA ILE A 199 -6.25 -6.68 9.80
C ILE A 199 -7.36 -7.72 9.99
N TYR A 200 -7.27 -8.86 9.29
CA TYR A 200 -8.22 -9.96 9.40
C TYR A 200 -8.06 -10.74 10.70
N ALA A 201 -6.84 -10.96 11.19
CA ALA A 201 -6.62 -11.62 12.47
C ALA A 201 -7.12 -10.80 13.66
N GLU A 202 -7.11 -9.48 13.55
CA GLU A 202 -7.64 -8.54 14.55
C GLU A 202 -9.11 -8.18 14.32
N GLU A 203 -9.77 -8.82 13.35
CA GLU A 203 -11.20 -8.63 13.02
C GLU A 203 -11.58 -7.17 12.72
N SER A 204 -10.61 -6.38 12.21
CA SER A 204 -10.82 -4.97 11.85
C SER A 204 -11.61 -4.79 10.55
N LEU A 205 -11.77 -5.86 9.78
CA LEU A 205 -12.58 -5.97 8.56
C LEU A 205 -13.34 -7.31 8.56
N ASP A 206 -14.48 -7.32 7.86
CA ASP A 206 -15.19 -8.56 7.58
C ASP A 206 -14.29 -9.51 6.77
N SER A 207 -14.26 -10.78 7.18
CA SER A 207 -13.45 -11.80 6.53
C SER A 207 -13.97 -12.13 5.13
N PRO A 208 -13.09 -12.30 4.13
CA PRO A 208 -13.46 -12.87 2.85
C PRO A 208 -13.75 -14.37 2.98
N ASP A 209 -14.35 -14.96 1.95
CA ASP A 209 -14.55 -16.42 1.91
C ASP A 209 -13.21 -17.16 1.85
N ALA A 210 -12.18 -16.55 1.20
CA ALA A 210 -10.83 -17.07 1.18
C ALA A 210 -9.79 -15.95 1.01
N PHE A 211 -8.59 -16.18 1.53
CA PHE A 211 -7.47 -15.26 1.43
C PHE A 211 -6.23 -15.94 0.81
N VAL A 212 -5.68 -15.32 -0.22
CA VAL A 212 -4.41 -15.73 -0.84
C VAL A 212 -3.34 -14.70 -0.51
N ALA A 213 -2.34 -15.11 0.24
CA ALA A 213 -1.19 -14.30 0.61
C ALA A 213 0.01 -14.70 -0.25
N ILE A 214 0.44 -13.82 -1.15
CA ILE A 214 1.59 -14.07 -2.03
C ILE A 214 2.81 -13.35 -1.45
N SER A 215 3.82 -14.12 -1.06
CA SER A 215 5.09 -13.64 -0.52
C SER A 215 4.93 -12.60 0.61
N PRO A 216 4.09 -12.86 1.63
CA PRO A 216 3.81 -11.89 2.67
C PRO A 216 5.04 -11.60 3.52
N PHE A 217 5.31 -10.30 3.76
CA PHE A 217 6.41 -9.87 4.63
C PHE A 217 6.23 -8.42 5.11
N TRP A 218 6.95 -8.06 6.18
CA TRP A 218 7.27 -6.69 6.53
C TRP A 218 8.78 -6.49 6.54
N PRO A 219 9.30 -5.35 6.04
CA PRO A 219 10.74 -5.03 6.07
C PRO A 219 11.18 -4.54 7.46
N SER A 220 10.67 -5.17 8.51
CA SER A 220 11.00 -4.97 9.91
C SER A 220 10.96 -6.30 10.65
N ARG A 221 12.04 -6.62 11.36
CA ARG A 221 12.11 -7.88 12.10
C ARG A 221 11.02 -8.01 13.16
N GLU A 222 10.73 -6.92 13.86
CA GLU A 222 9.73 -6.90 14.93
C GLU A 222 8.34 -7.26 14.41
N TYR A 223 7.91 -6.65 13.32
CA TYR A 223 6.60 -6.92 12.71
C TYR A 223 6.61 -8.26 11.99
N ASN A 224 7.67 -8.58 11.26
CA ASN A 224 7.73 -9.79 10.45
C ASN A 224 7.69 -11.09 11.27
N ILE A 225 8.17 -11.08 12.52
CA ILE A 225 8.06 -12.22 13.44
C ILE A 225 6.58 -12.50 13.78
N LYS A 226 5.76 -11.46 13.95
CA LYS A 226 4.34 -11.59 14.31
C LYS A 226 3.45 -12.08 13.16
N LEU A 227 3.95 -12.00 11.91
CA LEU A 227 3.19 -12.36 10.71
C LEU A 227 2.70 -13.81 10.74
N ALA A 228 3.50 -14.72 11.29
CA ALA A 228 3.14 -16.12 11.41
C ALA A 228 1.89 -16.33 12.27
N ASP A 229 1.81 -15.63 13.39
CA ASP A 229 0.68 -15.70 14.30
C ASP A 229 -0.57 -15.03 13.68
N TYR A 230 -0.40 -13.92 12.98
CA TYR A 230 -1.54 -13.28 12.28
C TYR A 230 -2.14 -14.22 11.24
N LEU A 231 -1.35 -14.80 10.33
CA LEU A 231 -1.86 -15.74 9.34
C LEU A 231 -2.53 -16.97 9.96
N ALA A 232 -1.98 -17.48 11.06
CA ALA A 232 -2.55 -18.62 11.78
C ALA A 232 -3.90 -18.31 12.42
N ASN A 233 -4.11 -17.07 12.89
CA ASN A 233 -5.30 -16.66 13.64
C ASN A 233 -6.41 -16.03 12.78
N THR A 234 -6.22 -15.87 11.46
CA THR A 234 -7.32 -15.46 10.58
C THR A 234 -8.44 -16.51 10.59
N SER A 235 -9.70 -16.07 10.51
CA SER A 235 -10.87 -16.98 10.56
C SER A 235 -11.08 -17.74 9.24
N MET A 236 -10.82 -17.09 8.09
CA MET A 236 -11.02 -17.66 6.76
C MET A 236 -9.90 -18.63 6.34
N PRO A 237 -10.15 -19.49 5.34
CA PRO A 237 -9.12 -20.28 4.67
C PRO A 237 -7.99 -19.41 4.10
N VAL A 238 -6.74 -19.88 4.20
CA VAL A 238 -5.55 -19.17 3.72
C VAL A 238 -4.71 -20.05 2.80
N LEU A 239 -4.41 -19.52 1.61
CA LEU A 239 -3.36 -20.05 0.74
C LEU A 239 -2.15 -19.11 0.84
N ASP A 240 -1.07 -19.60 1.43
CA ASP A 240 0.19 -18.89 1.60
C ASP A 240 1.17 -19.34 0.50
N ILE A 241 1.42 -18.47 -0.45
CA ILE A 241 2.32 -18.73 -1.59
C ILE A 241 3.62 -17.97 -1.37
N TYR A 242 4.75 -18.64 -1.59
CA TYR A 242 6.06 -18.02 -1.62
C TYR A 242 6.89 -18.59 -2.77
N ASN A 243 7.93 -17.86 -3.16
CA ASN A 243 8.86 -18.25 -4.20
C ASN A 243 10.26 -18.41 -3.59
N ASP A 244 11.05 -19.37 -4.08
CA ASP A 244 12.42 -19.59 -3.66
C ASP A 244 13.36 -18.40 -3.94
N TRP A 245 12.96 -17.49 -4.83
CA TRP A 245 13.65 -16.23 -5.17
C TRP A 245 13.05 -14.98 -4.51
N ASP A 246 12.15 -15.16 -3.57
CA ASP A 246 11.56 -14.04 -2.83
C ASP A 246 12.60 -13.23 -2.04
N ASN A 247 12.18 -12.05 -1.58
CA ASN A 247 13.01 -11.27 -0.69
C ASN A 247 13.30 -12.03 0.62
N LYS A 248 14.43 -11.69 1.24
CA LYS A 248 14.89 -12.37 2.45
C LYS A 248 13.89 -12.34 3.62
N TRP A 249 13.04 -11.33 3.71
CA TRP A 249 12.04 -11.22 4.77
C TRP A 249 10.94 -12.27 4.62
N SER A 250 10.45 -12.48 3.40
CA SER A 250 9.47 -13.54 3.09
C SER A 250 10.08 -14.92 3.33
N LEU A 251 11.31 -15.16 2.81
CA LEU A 251 12.02 -16.44 2.96
C LEU A 251 12.38 -16.77 4.41
N GLN A 252 12.67 -15.78 5.25
CA GLN A 252 12.94 -16.02 6.67
C GLN A 252 11.69 -16.36 7.47
N SER A 253 10.53 -15.91 7.05
CA SER A 253 9.27 -16.08 7.80
C SER A 253 8.44 -17.30 7.38
N TYR A 254 8.61 -17.87 6.15
CA TYR A 254 7.74 -18.95 5.69
C TYR A 254 7.73 -20.21 6.55
N PRO A 255 8.85 -20.69 7.15
CA PRO A 255 8.78 -21.87 7.99
C PRO A 255 7.99 -21.64 9.29
N ALA A 256 8.12 -20.43 9.84
CA ALA A 256 7.38 -20.04 11.04
C ALA A 256 5.88 -19.96 10.77
N ARG A 257 5.46 -19.49 9.58
CA ARG A 257 4.05 -19.41 9.17
C ARG A 257 3.40 -20.79 9.13
N GLN A 258 4.05 -21.77 8.52
CA GLN A 258 3.58 -23.17 8.50
C GLN A 258 3.48 -23.76 9.90
N ILE A 259 4.48 -23.53 10.75
CA ILE A 259 4.51 -24.03 12.13
C ILE A 259 3.37 -23.40 12.95
N ALA A 260 3.18 -22.08 12.84
CA ALA A 260 2.13 -21.36 13.56
C ALA A 260 0.73 -21.88 13.16
N ALA A 261 0.46 -22.00 11.86
CA ALA A 261 -0.79 -22.52 11.35
C ALA A 261 -1.07 -23.96 11.84
N THR A 262 -0.05 -24.82 11.89
CA THR A 262 -0.17 -26.19 12.43
C THR A 262 -0.47 -26.17 13.93
N LYS A 263 0.22 -25.33 14.70
CA LYS A 263 -0.03 -25.19 16.15
C LYS A 263 -1.42 -24.64 16.46
N ALA A 264 -1.90 -23.70 15.65
CA ALA A 264 -3.24 -23.15 15.76
C ALA A 264 -4.34 -24.10 15.25
N LEU A 265 -3.99 -25.28 14.73
CA LEU A 265 -4.90 -26.25 14.12
C LEU A 265 -5.77 -25.62 13.01
N LYS A 266 -5.20 -24.71 12.23
CA LYS A 266 -5.89 -24.05 11.14
C LYS A 266 -6.18 -25.02 9.99
N LEU A 267 -7.42 -25.50 9.90
CA LEU A 267 -7.81 -26.60 9.01
C LEU A 267 -7.59 -26.30 7.52
N HIS A 268 -7.84 -25.07 7.09
CA HIS A 268 -7.80 -24.70 5.68
C HIS A 268 -6.60 -23.78 5.37
N TYR A 269 -5.47 -24.00 6.05
CA TYR A 269 -4.20 -23.36 5.72
C TYR A 269 -3.41 -24.29 4.79
N ARG A 270 -2.97 -23.73 3.68
CA ARG A 270 -2.10 -24.43 2.73
C ARG A 270 -0.94 -23.51 2.36
N GLN A 271 0.28 -23.98 2.54
CA GLN A 271 1.47 -23.29 2.08
C GLN A 271 1.99 -23.94 0.78
N ARG A 272 2.37 -23.10 -0.18
CA ARG A 272 2.88 -23.53 -1.49
C ARG A 272 4.12 -22.74 -1.88
N GLU A 273 5.13 -23.47 -2.30
CA GLU A 273 6.33 -22.96 -2.93
C GLU A 273 6.13 -22.95 -4.45
N ILE A 274 6.40 -21.80 -5.07
CA ILE A 274 6.48 -21.65 -6.51
C ILE A 274 7.96 -21.62 -6.88
N ILE A 275 8.39 -22.62 -7.64
CA ILE A 275 9.79 -22.75 -8.09
C ILE A 275 9.93 -22.01 -9.42
N GLY A 276 10.98 -21.22 -9.57
CA GLY A 276 11.33 -20.53 -10.81
C GLY A 276 11.51 -19.01 -10.62
N LEU A 277 12.04 -18.35 -11.63
CA LEU A 277 12.34 -16.92 -11.59
C LEU A 277 11.05 -16.09 -11.51
N ALA A 278 11.04 -15.08 -10.65
CA ALA A 278 9.93 -14.14 -10.48
C ALA A 278 9.54 -13.38 -11.77
N ILE A 279 10.43 -13.39 -12.76
CA ILE A 279 10.32 -12.64 -14.03
C ILE A 279 9.75 -13.52 -15.15
N GLU A 280 9.57 -14.82 -14.93
CA GLU A 280 9.04 -15.69 -16.00
C GLU A 280 7.55 -15.46 -16.20
N ASN A 281 7.15 -15.22 -17.45
CA ASN A 281 5.75 -15.01 -17.88
C ASN A 281 4.80 -16.17 -17.50
N GLN A 282 5.33 -17.28 -17.02
CA GLN A 282 4.57 -18.48 -16.65
C GLN A 282 4.15 -18.52 -15.17
N GLN A 283 4.72 -17.69 -14.29
CA GLN A 283 4.36 -17.70 -12.87
C GLN A 283 2.88 -17.38 -12.59
N PRO A 284 2.26 -16.40 -13.26
CA PRO A 284 0.84 -16.12 -13.08
C PRO A 284 -0.03 -17.36 -13.38
N ASP A 285 0.36 -18.18 -14.37
CA ASP A 285 -0.34 -19.40 -14.74
C ASP A 285 -0.25 -20.46 -13.65
N TYR A 286 0.94 -20.64 -13.05
CA TYR A 286 1.13 -21.57 -11.95
C TYR A 286 0.37 -21.12 -10.70
N ILE A 287 0.46 -19.84 -10.35
CA ILE A 287 -0.28 -19.26 -9.21
C ILE A 287 -1.79 -19.41 -9.44
N GLY A 288 -2.29 -19.10 -10.64
CA GLY A 288 -3.71 -19.27 -10.99
C GLY A 288 -4.17 -20.73 -10.85
N LYS A 289 -3.36 -21.70 -11.29
CA LYS A 289 -3.65 -23.13 -11.13
C LYS A 289 -3.63 -23.58 -9.66
N GLU A 290 -2.69 -23.08 -8.85
CA GLU A 290 -2.64 -23.39 -7.42
C GLU A 290 -3.86 -22.83 -6.69
N ILE A 291 -4.26 -21.59 -6.99
CA ILE A 291 -5.48 -20.99 -6.44
C ILE A 291 -6.70 -21.82 -6.85
N TYR A 292 -6.85 -22.13 -8.13
CA TYR A 292 -7.97 -22.91 -8.63
C TYR A 292 -8.03 -24.30 -7.99
N GLY A 293 -6.91 -25.01 -7.94
CA GLY A 293 -6.84 -26.36 -7.36
C GLY A 293 -7.15 -26.34 -5.85
N TRP A 294 -6.71 -25.30 -5.14
CA TRP A 294 -7.00 -25.15 -3.72
C TRP A 294 -8.47 -24.83 -3.46
N LEU A 295 -9.07 -23.90 -4.20
CA LEU A 295 -10.49 -23.58 -4.09
C LEU A 295 -11.37 -24.79 -4.46
N SER A 296 -11.02 -25.50 -5.54
CA SER A 296 -11.75 -26.71 -5.95
C SER A 296 -11.66 -27.84 -4.91
N PHE A 297 -10.52 -27.97 -4.21
CA PHE A 297 -10.37 -28.91 -3.09
C PHE A 297 -11.30 -28.59 -1.92
N MET A 298 -11.58 -27.31 -1.69
CA MET A 298 -12.53 -26.86 -0.67
C MET A 298 -14.01 -26.97 -1.14
N GLY A 299 -14.25 -27.34 -2.39
CA GLY A 299 -15.60 -27.47 -2.95
C GLY A 299 -16.16 -26.20 -3.60
N TRP A 300 -15.28 -25.28 -3.97
CA TRP A 300 -15.63 -23.95 -4.55
C TRP A 300 -15.36 -23.85 -6.03
#